data_e0502ad2768ac3c7b8863f28d11040b7
#
_entry.id   e0502ad2768ac3c7b8863f28d11040b7
#
_cell.length_a   1.000
_cell.length_b   1.000
_cell.length_c   1.000
_cell.angle_alpha   90.00
_cell.angle_beta   90.00
_cell.angle_gamma   90.00
#
_symmetry.space_group_name_H-M   'P 1'
#
loop_
_entity.id
_entity.type
_entity.pdbx_description
1 polymer ?
#
loop_
_entity_poly.entity_id
_entity_poly.type
_entity_poly.pdbx_seq_one_letter_code
_entity_poly.pdbx_strand_id
1 'polypeptide(L)'
;GQLSADALFQKRMRRVIREVLRSQARLLFVPRLNRWSARTGLTFNRMAIHDVKTRWGSYSGRGNLNLSLYLLLMDACYVDYTMCHELCHSREMNHGPRFWALLDSVLGCDSRRLGREMNGIVRQWYAQNDLRYLLISGL
;
A
#
# COMPACT_ATOMS: atom_id res chain seq x y z
N GLY A 1 -20.16 20.21 20.24
CA GLY A 1 -20.47 21.48 19.59
C GLY A 1 -20.63 21.39 18.08
N GLN A 2 -21.17 22.41 17.50
CA GLN A 2 -21.31 22.49 16.05
C GLN A 2 -19.97 22.89 15.43
N LEU A 3 -19.63 22.25 14.32
CA LEU A 3 -18.48 22.65 13.53
C LEU A 3 -18.78 23.99 12.81
N SER A 4 -17.76 24.84 12.68
CA SER A 4 -17.85 26.03 11.83
C SER A 4 -18.13 25.61 10.37
N ALA A 5 -18.65 26.52 9.56
CA ALA A 5 -18.88 26.29 8.14
C ALA A 5 -17.59 25.89 7.43
N ASP A 6 -16.48 26.54 7.75
CA ASP A 6 -15.16 26.23 7.17
C ASP A 6 -14.68 24.83 7.58
N ALA A 7 -14.81 24.46 8.84
CA ALA A 7 -14.43 23.14 9.33
C ALA A 7 -15.27 22.05 8.67
N LEU A 8 -16.56 22.27 8.49
CA LEU A 8 -17.45 21.34 7.81
C LEU A 8 -17.07 21.18 6.34
N PHE A 9 -16.77 22.29 5.66
CA PHE A 9 -16.30 22.26 4.28
C PHE A 9 -15.00 21.46 4.15
N GLN A 10 -14.02 21.71 5.02
CA GLN A 10 -12.76 20.99 5.03
C GLN A 10 -12.97 19.48 5.23
N LYS A 11 -13.85 19.12 6.15
CA LYS A 11 -14.18 17.71 6.41
C LYS A 11 -14.80 17.04 5.18
N ARG A 12 -15.74 17.73 4.51
CA ARG A 12 -16.38 17.23 3.29
C ARG A 12 -15.38 17.08 2.13
N MET A 13 -14.50 18.05 1.97
CA MET A 13 -13.48 18.02 0.93
C MET A 13 -12.52 16.85 1.14
N ARG A 14 -12.06 16.62 2.37
CA ARG A 14 -11.21 15.48 2.68
C ARG A 14 -11.89 14.16 2.36
N ARG A 15 -13.18 14.03 2.67
CA ARG A 15 -13.95 12.83 2.33
C ARG A 15 -13.98 12.59 0.82
N VAL A 16 -14.29 13.62 0.04
CA VAL A 16 -14.35 13.52 -1.42
C VAL A 16 -12.99 13.12 -1.98
N ILE A 17 -11.92 13.74 -1.50
CA ILE A 17 -10.55 13.42 -1.94
C ILE A 17 -10.23 11.96 -1.66
N ARG A 18 -10.51 11.46 -0.44
CA ARG A 18 -10.25 10.06 -0.08
C ARG A 18 -11.03 9.08 -0.97
N GLU A 19 -12.28 9.39 -1.28
CA GLU A 19 -13.10 8.53 -2.14
C GLU A 19 -12.59 8.52 -3.57
N VAL A 20 -12.18 9.67 -4.10
CA VAL A 20 -11.55 9.75 -5.42
C VAL A 20 -10.25 8.93 -5.44
N LEU A 21 -9.40 9.08 -4.43
CA LEU A 21 -8.15 8.33 -4.33
C LEU A 21 -8.41 6.82 -4.23
N ARG A 22 -9.40 6.40 -3.44
CA ARG A 22 -9.77 4.99 -3.32
C ARG A 22 -10.23 4.41 -4.66
N SER A 23 -11.03 5.16 -5.39
CA SER A 23 -11.50 4.78 -6.72
C SER A 23 -10.31 4.62 -7.69
N GLN A 24 -9.39 5.58 -7.70
CA GLN A 24 -8.18 5.53 -8.52
C GLN A 24 -7.28 4.36 -8.11
N ALA A 25 -7.13 4.12 -6.80
CA ALA A 25 -6.34 3.00 -6.31
C ALA A 25 -6.90 1.66 -6.81
N ARG A 26 -8.21 1.46 -6.79
CA ARG A 26 -8.83 0.25 -7.33
C ARG A 26 -8.55 0.07 -8.81
N LEU A 27 -8.70 1.11 -9.60
CA LEU A 27 -8.46 1.07 -11.04
C LEU A 27 -7.02 0.68 -11.38
N LEU A 28 -6.05 1.14 -10.60
CA LEU A 28 -4.64 0.87 -10.83
C LEU A 28 -4.17 -0.44 -10.20
N PHE A 29 -4.61 -0.73 -8.97
CA PHE A 29 -4.05 -1.81 -8.17
C PHE A 29 -4.70 -3.17 -8.44
N VAL A 30 -6.00 -3.22 -8.73
CA VAL A 30 -6.67 -4.51 -8.98
C VAL A 30 -6.06 -5.24 -10.19
N PRO A 31 -5.91 -4.62 -11.36
CA PRO A 31 -5.27 -5.30 -12.49
C PRO A 31 -3.82 -5.67 -12.22
N ARG A 32 -3.08 -4.80 -11.54
CA ARG A 32 -1.67 -5.02 -11.22
C ARG A 32 -1.47 -6.19 -10.26
N LEU A 33 -2.30 -6.25 -9.21
CA LEU A 33 -2.28 -7.37 -8.27
C LEU A 33 -2.65 -8.69 -8.95
N ASN A 34 -3.67 -8.68 -9.80
CA ASN A 34 -4.06 -9.86 -10.57
C ASN A 34 -2.94 -10.35 -11.48
N ARG A 35 -2.19 -9.45 -12.11
CA ARG A 35 -1.02 -9.83 -12.92
C ARG A 35 0.06 -10.50 -12.08
N TRP A 36 0.37 -9.95 -10.90
CA TRP A 36 1.34 -10.56 -10.00
C TRP A 36 0.88 -11.94 -9.53
N SER A 37 -0.39 -12.09 -9.16
CA SER A 37 -0.97 -13.38 -8.76
C SER A 37 -0.85 -14.40 -9.89
N ALA A 38 -1.22 -14.02 -11.11
CA ALA A 38 -1.15 -14.91 -12.27
C ALA A 38 0.29 -15.33 -12.60
N ARG A 39 1.24 -14.38 -12.54
CA ARG A 39 2.66 -14.65 -12.86
C ARG A 39 3.33 -15.58 -11.84
N THR A 40 2.98 -15.44 -10.57
CA THR A 40 3.68 -16.11 -9.48
C THR A 40 2.98 -17.38 -9.00
N GLY A 41 1.68 -17.51 -9.27
CA GLY A 41 0.85 -18.56 -8.70
C GLY A 41 0.49 -18.32 -7.23
N LEU A 42 0.88 -17.18 -6.66
CA LEU A 42 0.49 -16.78 -5.30
C LEU A 42 -0.93 -16.25 -5.32
N THR A 43 -1.72 -16.59 -4.31
CA THR A 43 -3.17 -16.39 -4.33
C THR A 43 -3.66 -15.49 -3.21
N PHE A 44 -4.85 -14.93 -3.41
CA PHE A 44 -5.61 -14.21 -2.39
C PHE A 44 -7.11 -14.42 -2.66
N ASN A 45 -7.92 -14.30 -1.62
CA ASN A 45 -9.38 -14.44 -1.77
C ASN A 45 -10.06 -13.11 -2.05
N ARG A 46 -9.71 -12.08 -1.29
CA ARG A 46 -10.28 -10.74 -1.42
C ARG A 46 -9.18 -9.69 -1.36
N MET A 47 -9.39 -8.61 -2.09
CA MET A 47 -8.54 -7.44 -2.01
C MET A 47 -9.38 -6.22 -1.64
N ALA A 48 -8.89 -5.43 -0.68
CA ALA A 48 -9.51 -4.18 -0.28
C ALA A 48 -8.47 -3.07 -0.21
N ILE A 49 -8.94 -1.84 -0.46
CA ILE A 49 -8.14 -0.63 -0.32
C ILE A 49 -8.54 0.04 0.99
N HIS A 50 -7.57 0.28 1.85
CA HIS A 50 -7.81 0.87 3.17
C HIS A 50 -7.14 2.23 3.31
N ASP A 51 -7.80 3.12 4.03
CA ASP A 51 -7.27 4.42 4.43
C ASP A 51 -6.42 4.25 5.70
N VAL A 52 -5.26 3.60 5.56
CA VAL A 52 -4.33 3.31 6.66
C VAL A 52 -2.97 3.89 6.33
N LYS A 53 -2.44 4.73 7.23
CA LYS A 53 -1.16 5.42 7.08
C LYS A 53 0.00 4.72 7.78
N THR A 54 -0.29 3.77 8.68
CA THR A 54 0.71 3.12 9.54
C THR A 54 1.33 1.88 8.92
N ARG A 55 0.72 1.33 7.88
CA ARG A 55 1.24 0.18 7.14
C ARG A 55 0.73 0.22 5.70
N TRP A 56 1.53 -0.33 4.80
CA TRP A 56 1.25 -0.27 3.37
C TRP A 56 0.37 -1.42 2.88
N GLY A 57 0.35 -2.52 3.59
CA GLY A 57 -0.48 -3.67 3.25
C GLY A 57 -0.61 -4.65 4.41
N SER A 58 -1.49 -5.64 4.24
CA SER A 58 -1.66 -6.74 5.18
C SER A 58 -2.25 -7.96 4.45
N TYR A 59 -2.09 -9.12 5.07
CA TYR A 59 -2.63 -10.37 4.55
C TYR A 59 -3.09 -11.23 5.73
N SER A 60 -4.36 -11.65 5.73
CA SER A 60 -4.92 -12.46 6.80
C SER A 60 -4.84 -13.95 6.48
N GLY A 61 -4.98 -14.80 7.50
CA GLY A 61 -5.04 -16.25 7.33
C GLY A 61 -6.19 -16.72 6.44
N ARG A 62 -7.20 -15.86 6.20
CA ARG A 62 -8.32 -16.13 5.30
C ARG A 62 -8.04 -15.71 3.85
N GLY A 63 -6.86 -15.17 3.57
CA GLY A 63 -6.52 -14.71 2.24
C GLY A 63 -7.06 -13.33 1.90
N ASN A 64 -7.39 -12.51 2.89
CA ASN A 64 -7.80 -11.14 2.68
C ASN A 64 -6.56 -10.25 2.58
N LEU A 65 -6.32 -9.72 1.39
CA LEU A 65 -5.18 -8.87 1.09
C LEU A 65 -5.65 -7.41 1.07
N ASN A 66 -5.04 -6.59 1.92
CA ASN A 66 -5.37 -5.18 2.01
C ASN A 66 -4.18 -4.35 1.55
N LEU A 67 -4.47 -3.28 0.82
CA LEU A 67 -3.47 -2.31 0.37
C LEU A 67 -3.88 -0.93 0.85
N SER A 68 -2.90 -0.14 1.28
CA SER A 68 -3.14 1.27 1.63
C SER A 68 -3.40 2.09 0.37
N LEU A 69 -4.41 2.95 0.41
CA LEU A 69 -4.66 3.88 -0.68
C LEU A 69 -3.47 4.85 -0.90
N TYR A 70 -2.65 5.08 0.12
CA TYR A 70 -1.48 5.96 0.03
C TYR A 70 -0.33 5.36 -0.79
N LEU A 71 -0.42 4.10 -1.19
CA LEU A 71 0.47 3.52 -2.19
C LEU A 71 0.40 4.23 -3.54
N LEU A 72 -0.69 4.96 -3.81
CA LEU A 72 -0.79 5.83 -4.99
C LEU A 72 0.32 6.88 -5.04
N LEU A 73 0.88 7.25 -3.90
CA LEU A 73 1.93 8.27 -3.79
C LEU A 73 3.34 7.68 -3.93
N MET A 74 3.44 6.35 -3.98
CA MET A 74 4.71 5.63 -4.05
C MET A 74 5.08 5.33 -5.50
N ASP A 75 6.38 5.25 -5.75
CA ASP A 75 6.89 4.75 -7.02
C ASP A 75 6.45 3.30 -7.27
N ALA A 76 6.33 2.92 -8.53
CA ALA A 76 5.84 1.61 -8.93
C ALA A 76 6.61 0.44 -8.30
N CYS A 77 7.93 0.58 -8.09
CA CYS A 77 8.73 -0.47 -7.47
C CYS A 77 8.30 -0.77 -6.03
N TYR A 78 7.85 0.23 -5.28
CA TYR A 78 7.37 0.06 -3.91
C TYR A 78 5.95 -0.49 -3.88
N VAL A 79 5.12 -0.12 -4.86
CA VAL A 79 3.80 -0.73 -5.04
C VAL A 79 3.95 -2.23 -5.33
N ASP A 80 4.83 -2.60 -6.24
CA ASP A 80 5.11 -4.00 -6.57
C ASP A 80 5.68 -4.76 -5.38
N TYR A 81 6.62 -4.15 -4.67
CA TYR A 81 7.15 -4.72 -3.44
C TYR A 81 6.04 -5.07 -2.45
N THR A 82 5.13 -4.11 -2.20
CA THR A 82 4.05 -4.31 -1.24
C THR A 82 3.09 -5.40 -1.70
N MET A 83 2.69 -5.39 -2.96
CA MET A 83 1.81 -6.42 -3.53
C MET A 83 2.43 -7.81 -3.41
N CYS A 84 3.68 -7.96 -3.80
CA CYS A 84 4.38 -9.23 -3.74
C CYS A 84 4.65 -9.68 -2.30
N HIS A 85 4.96 -8.75 -1.40
CA HIS A 85 5.12 -9.01 0.02
C HIS A 85 3.85 -9.65 0.61
N GLU A 86 2.69 -9.05 0.34
CA GLU A 86 1.42 -9.57 0.83
C GLU A 86 1.04 -10.90 0.15
N LEU A 87 1.24 -11.03 -1.16
CA LEU A 87 0.98 -12.28 -1.87
C LEU A 87 1.83 -13.44 -1.37
N CYS A 88 3.08 -13.19 -0.97
CA CYS A 88 3.96 -14.23 -0.43
C CYS A 88 3.40 -14.85 0.85
N HIS A 89 2.58 -14.13 1.61
CA HIS A 89 1.90 -14.66 2.79
C HIS A 89 0.89 -15.77 2.47
N SER A 90 0.51 -15.94 1.22
CA SER A 90 -0.31 -17.10 0.82
C SER A 90 0.42 -18.43 0.99
N ARG A 91 1.76 -18.41 1.00
CA ARG A 91 2.60 -19.59 1.25
C ARG A 91 3.36 -19.54 2.56
N GLU A 92 3.86 -18.37 2.92
CA GLU A 92 4.71 -18.17 4.08
C GLU A 92 4.12 -17.06 4.94
N MET A 93 3.35 -17.45 5.96
CA MET A 93 2.69 -16.48 6.83
C MET A 93 3.68 -15.68 7.68
N ASN A 94 4.78 -16.29 8.09
CA ASN A 94 5.79 -15.67 8.94
C ASN A 94 6.93 -15.08 8.10
N HIS A 95 7.51 -13.98 8.55
CA HIS A 95 8.65 -13.33 7.91
C HIS A 95 9.99 -14.05 8.24
N GLY A 96 10.01 -15.37 8.06
CA GLY A 96 11.21 -16.16 8.20
C GLY A 96 12.06 -16.23 6.93
N PRO A 97 13.15 -17.04 6.93
CA PRO A 97 14.03 -17.14 5.76
C PRO A 97 13.32 -17.58 4.48
N ARG A 98 12.33 -18.45 4.59
CA ARG A 98 11.55 -18.91 3.42
C ARG A 98 10.72 -17.80 2.81
N PHE A 99 10.14 -16.91 3.62
CA PHE A 99 9.39 -15.75 3.14
C PHE A 99 10.29 -14.84 2.32
N TRP A 100 11.44 -14.45 2.87
CA TRP A 100 12.35 -13.54 2.19
C TRP A 100 12.96 -14.15 0.93
N ALA A 101 13.29 -15.43 0.95
CA ALA A 101 13.77 -16.14 -0.24
C ALA A 101 12.71 -16.15 -1.34
N LEU A 102 11.45 -16.39 -0.98
CA LEU A 102 10.34 -16.35 -1.94
C LEU A 102 10.15 -14.96 -2.51
N LEU A 103 10.15 -13.94 -1.68
CA LEU A 103 9.97 -12.55 -2.13
C LEU A 103 11.12 -12.08 -3.00
N ASP A 104 12.37 -12.41 -2.66
CA ASP A 104 13.54 -12.14 -3.49
C ASP A 104 13.40 -12.79 -4.87
N SER A 105 12.97 -14.04 -4.90
CA SER A 105 12.75 -14.78 -6.15
C SER A 105 11.68 -14.14 -7.02
N VAL A 106 10.57 -13.74 -6.40
CA VAL A 106 9.44 -13.10 -7.11
C VAL A 106 9.84 -11.76 -7.71
N LEU A 107 10.55 -10.94 -6.95
CA LEU A 107 10.95 -9.58 -7.38
C LEU A 107 12.24 -9.58 -8.20
N GLY A 108 13.08 -10.60 -8.09
CA GLY A 108 14.37 -10.65 -8.75
C GLY A 108 15.39 -9.68 -8.18
N CYS A 109 15.27 -9.31 -6.90
CA CYS A 109 16.16 -8.37 -6.22
C CYS A 109 16.20 -8.63 -4.71
N ASP A 110 17.05 -7.90 -3.99
CA ASP A 110 17.09 -7.91 -2.53
C ASP A 110 15.85 -7.18 -1.97
N SER A 111 14.83 -7.96 -1.63
CA SER A 111 13.54 -7.42 -1.16
C SER A 111 13.65 -6.71 0.18
N ARG A 112 14.52 -7.16 1.07
CA ARG A 112 14.73 -6.50 2.37
C ARG A 112 15.30 -5.09 2.20
N ARG A 113 16.22 -4.92 1.26
CA ARG A 113 16.76 -3.61 0.92
C ARG A 113 15.67 -2.68 0.41
N LEU A 114 14.83 -3.18 -0.49
CA LEU A 114 13.71 -2.42 -1.05
C LEU A 114 12.73 -2.00 0.05
N GLY A 115 12.44 -2.92 0.98
CA GLY A 115 11.59 -2.63 2.14
C GLY A 115 12.16 -1.55 3.06
N ARG A 116 13.47 -1.58 3.30
CA ARG A 116 14.14 -0.54 4.10
C ARG A 116 14.08 0.83 3.40
N GLU A 117 14.29 0.87 2.10
CA GLU A 117 14.16 2.09 1.31
C GLU A 117 12.73 2.65 1.42
N MET A 118 11.73 1.81 1.26
CA MET A 118 10.33 2.20 1.37
C MET A 118 10.00 2.75 2.76
N ASN A 119 10.50 2.13 3.82
CA ASN A 119 10.26 2.59 5.18
C ASN A 119 10.86 3.98 5.44
N GLY A 120 11.87 4.39 4.69
CA GLY A 120 12.49 5.71 4.78
C GLY A 120 11.83 6.79 3.93
N ILE A 121 10.97 6.43 2.98
CA ILE A 121 10.42 7.34 1.98
C ILE A 121 9.60 8.48 2.61
N VAL A 122 8.73 8.19 3.57
CA VAL A 122 7.89 9.22 4.21
C VAL A 122 8.77 10.25 4.93
N ARG A 123 9.85 9.80 5.56
CA ARG A 123 10.82 10.72 6.20
C ARG A 123 11.53 11.59 5.17
N GLN A 124 11.87 11.03 4.01
CA GLN A 124 12.45 11.79 2.91
C GLN A 124 11.47 12.86 2.41
N TRP A 125 10.21 12.53 2.25
CA TRP A 125 9.18 13.51 1.85
C TRP A 125 9.08 14.66 2.85
N TYR A 126 9.09 14.34 4.15
CA TYR A 126 9.08 15.37 5.19
C TYR A 126 10.29 16.28 5.10
N ALA A 127 11.49 15.71 5.01
CA ALA A 127 12.74 16.46 4.95
C ALA A 127 12.85 17.37 3.73
N GLN A 128 12.19 16.99 2.62
CA GLN A 128 12.22 17.73 1.34
C GLN A 128 11.01 18.65 1.14
N ASN A 129 10.14 18.81 2.14
CA ASN A 129 8.86 19.52 2.02
C ASN A 129 8.01 19.01 0.86
N ASP A 130 8.01 17.72 0.64
CA ASP A 130 7.30 17.09 -0.47
C ASP A 130 5.79 17.13 -0.24
N LEU A 131 5.04 17.47 -1.28
CA LEU A 131 3.58 17.53 -1.24
C LEU A 131 2.95 16.20 -0.82
N ARG A 132 3.60 15.06 -1.11
CA ARG A 132 3.12 13.75 -0.72
C ARG A 132 3.03 13.60 0.80
N TYR A 133 4.00 14.14 1.52
CA TYR A 133 3.94 14.16 2.99
C TYR A 133 2.76 14.99 3.49
N LEU A 134 2.53 16.16 2.89
CA LEU A 134 1.41 17.03 3.25
C LEU A 134 0.06 16.34 3.00
N LEU A 135 -0.08 15.62 1.91
CA LEU A 135 -1.29 14.84 1.60
C LEU A 135 -1.54 13.76 2.64
N ILE A 136 -0.52 12.97 2.99
CA ILE A 136 -0.65 11.92 3.99
C ILE A 136 -0.98 12.51 5.36
N SER A 137 -0.30 13.56 5.77
CA SER A 137 -0.49 14.16 7.10
C SER A 137 -1.79 14.96 7.22
N GLY A 138 -2.30 15.49 6.12
CA GLY A 138 -3.50 16.32 6.09
C GLY A 138 -4.81 15.57 5.87
N LEU A 139 -4.74 14.37 5.33
CA LEU A 139 -5.90 13.52 5.09
C LEU A 139 -6.13 12.55 6.26
#